data_1b764c4a92eab78a527c76606c24a44a
#
_entry.id   1b764c4a92eab78a527c76606c24a44a
#
_cell.length_a   1.000
_cell.length_b   1.000
_cell.length_c   1.000
_cell.angle_alpha   90.00
_cell.angle_beta   90.00
_cell.angle_gamma   90.00
#
_symmetry.space_group_name_H-M   'P 1'
#
loop_
_entity.id
_entity.type
_entity.pdbx_description
1 polymer ?
#
loop_
_entity_poly.entity_id
_entity_poly.type
_entity_poly.pdbx_seq_one_letter_code
_entity_poly.pdbx_strand_id
1 'polypeptide(L)'
;MKLHQLQALIASAETGSIRAAARSLGISQAAVTKALRELETSQQLPLFTRTPSGLNFTEYGKVLLTHARLVIKQLEHAQTELDHMRGKAQGRLCVGVTPWIALTFLPEVVLAFRERMPEIRLELYESLMAVAQPLLRDGSMDFAIGQLHPAQSTQEFACETLLDYQTSVLVRQGHARQDARSIHELLEQNWTLNYAPDGHDGLMQALFWKHGAQIDENRIVRAHSLAILQMMVERADMCTWGPSIVSVAPPFLGRVVALQLAEQFEPRQLSIVTRRNGSLSNAALCFTDCLLQVIRRHARSAKKEDRELFETLRLRV
;
A
#
# COMPACT_ATOMS: atom_id res chain seq x y z
N MET A 1 26.93 -18.08 -4.50
CA MET A 1 26.29 -16.78 -4.16
C MET A 1 26.76 -16.36 -2.77
N LYS A 2 27.31 -15.15 -2.58
CA LYS A 2 27.84 -14.64 -1.29
C LYS A 2 27.15 -13.32 -0.94
N LEU A 3 27.07 -12.99 0.35
CA LEU A 3 26.38 -11.79 0.83
C LEU A 3 26.86 -10.48 0.18
N HIS A 4 28.19 -10.28 0.10
CA HIS A 4 28.75 -9.07 -0.52
C HIS A 4 28.43 -8.95 -2.02
N GLN A 5 28.17 -10.07 -2.71
CA GLN A 5 27.76 -10.08 -4.12
C GLN A 5 26.31 -9.59 -4.25
N LEU A 6 25.42 -10.01 -3.33
CA LEU A 6 24.04 -9.53 -3.27
C LEU A 6 23.99 -8.05 -2.92
N GLN A 7 24.81 -7.58 -1.98
CA GLN A 7 24.94 -6.16 -1.63
C GLN A 7 25.42 -5.33 -2.84
N ALA A 8 26.41 -5.81 -3.59
CA ALA A 8 26.89 -5.16 -4.80
C ALA A 8 25.80 -5.09 -5.89
N LEU A 9 25.00 -6.14 -6.04
CA LEU A 9 23.87 -6.19 -6.97
C LEU A 9 22.82 -5.13 -6.62
N ILE A 10 22.39 -5.09 -5.35
CA ILE A 10 21.37 -4.16 -4.85
C ILE A 10 21.87 -2.70 -5.01
N ALA A 11 23.07 -2.39 -4.52
CA ALA A 11 23.62 -1.04 -4.61
C ALA A 11 23.78 -0.57 -6.06
N SER A 12 24.11 -1.50 -7.00
CA SER A 12 24.20 -1.16 -8.42
C SER A 12 22.83 -0.88 -9.05
N ALA A 13 21.77 -1.55 -8.58
CA ALA A 13 20.40 -1.30 -9.01
C ALA A 13 19.87 0.05 -8.51
N GLU A 14 20.14 0.36 -7.25
CA GLU A 14 19.66 1.58 -6.61
C GLU A 14 20.35 2.85 -7.13
N THR A 15 21.63 2.74 -7.45
CA THR A 15 22.43 3.89 -7.88
C THR A 15 22.56 4.03 -9.39
N GLY A 16 22.13 3.02 -10.17
CA GLY A 16 22.21 2.98 -11.63
C GLY A 16 23.63 2.83 -12.19
N SER A 17 24.67 2.82 -11.36
CA SER A 17 26.05 2.71 -11.83
C SER A 17 26.99 2.01 -10.84
N ILE A 18 27.94 1.23 -11.37
CA ILE A 18 28.97 0.53 -10.58
C ILE A 18 29.83 1.52 -9.77
N ARG A 19 30.11 2.70 -10.32
CA ARG A 19 30.89 3.73 -9.62
C ARG A 19 30.15 4.32 -8.42
N ALA A 20 28.85 4.57 -8.56
CA ALA A 20 28.03 5.09 -7.49
C ALA A 20 27.78 4.00 -6.42
N ALA A 21 27.55 2.75 -6.83
CA ALA A 21 27.46 1.60 -5.93
C ALA A 21 28.74 1.40 -5.09
N ALA A 22 29.91 1.54 -5.71
CA ALA A 22 31.18 1.46 -4.99
C ALA A 22 31.31 2.52 -3.90
N ARG A 23 30.88 3.76 -4.19
CA ARG A 23 30.86 4.85 -3.19
C ARG A 23 29.87 4.57 -2.07
N SER A 24 28.66 4.10 -2.39
CA SER A 24 27.65 3.81 -1.37
C SER A 24 28.04 2.67 -0.43
N LEU A 25 28.80 1.68 -0.95
CA LEU A 25 29.28 0.54 -0.17
C LEU A 25 30.66 0.78 0.52
N GLY A 26 31.30 1.92 0.26
CA GLY A 26 32.62 2.22 0.81
C GLY A 26 33.76 1.32 0.31
N ILE A 27 33.63 0.74 -0.91
CA ILE A 27 34.61 -0.18 -1.52
C ILE A 27 35.07 0.32 -2.90
N SER A 28 36.09 -0.32 -3.45
CA SER A 28 36.60 0.05 -4.78
C SER A 28 35.63 -0.36 -5.90
N GLN A 29 35.63 0.40 -7.01
CA GLN A 29 34.88 0.06 -8.22
C GLN A 29 35.29 -1.31 -8.78
N ALA A 30 36.58 -1.67 -8.67
CA ALA A 30 37.08 -2.96 -9.06
C ALA A 30 36.48 -4.11 -8.23
N ALA A 31 36.28 -3.90 -6.92
CA ALA A 31 35.64 -4.88 -6.03
C ALA A 31 34.15 -5.10 -6.40
N VAL A 32 33.38 -4.03 -6.66
CA VAL A 32 31.99 -4.17 -7.13
C VAL A 32 31.95 -4.89 -8.48
N THR A 33 32.81 -4.50 -9.44
CA THR A 33 32.88 -5.16 -10.75
C THR A 33 33.20 -6.64 -10.64
N LYS A 34 34.15 -7.01 -9.76
CA LYS A 34 34.53 -8.40 -9.50
C LYS A 34 33.37 -9.17 -8.89
N ALA A 35 32.70 -8.61 -7.85
CA ALA A 35 31.57 -9.24 -7.18
C ALA A 35 30.43 -9.56 -8.16
N LEU A 36 30.07 -8.60 -9.03
CA LEU A 36 29.02 -8.77 -10.04
C LEU A 36 29.40 -9.82 -11.10
N ARG A 37 30.65 -9.82 -11.60
CA ARG A 37 31.12 -10.81 -12.56
C ARG A 37 31.12 -12.22 -11.96
N GLU A 38 31.64 -12.39 -10.75
CA GLU A 38 31.61 -13.68 -10.04
C GLU A 38 30.18 -14.18 -9.84
N LEU A 39 29.23 -13.26 -9.57
CA LEU A 39 27.82 -13.59 -9.44
C LEU A 39 27.25 -14.12 -10.76
N GLU A 40 27.45 -13.44 -11.89
CA GLU A 40 27.03 -13.90 -13.21
C GLU A 40 27.67 -15.26 -13.56
N THR A 41 28.97 -15.39 -13.34
CA THR A 41 29.69 -16.65 -13.62
C THR A 41 29.13 -17.81 -12.77
N SER A 42 28.86 -17.58 -11.50
CA SER A 42 28.31 -18.61 -10.59
C SER A 42 26.88 -19.03 -10.93
N GLN A 43 26.10 -18.14 -11.54
CA GLN A 43 24.71 -18.43 -11.95
C GLN A 43 24.63 -18.91 -13.41
N GLN A 44 25.72 -18.75 -14.19
CA GLN A 44 25.76 -19.04 -15.64
C GLN A 44 24.66 -18.31 -16.43
N LEU A 45 24.25 -17.14 -15.97
CA LEU A 45 23.19 -16.31 -16.55
C LEU A 45 23.67 -14.86 -16.67
N PRO A 46 23.36 -14.15 -17.76
CA PRO A 46 23.59 -12.73 -17.87
C PRO A 46 22.58 -12.00 -16.97
N LEU A 47 23.06 -11.33 -15.93
CA LEU A 47 22.19 -10.61 -14.98
C LEU A 47 22.04 -9.14 -15.35
N PHE A 48 22.99 -8.58 -16.09
CA PHE A 48 22.95 -7.18 -16.53
C PHE A 48 23.66 -6.97 -17.87
N THR A 49 23.26 -5.90 -18.55
CA THR A 49 23.93 -5.38 -19.75
C THR A 49 24.50 -4.00 -19.44
N ARG A 50 25.69 -3.71 -19.99
CA ARG A 50 26.31 -2.40 -19.89
C ARG A 50 25.88 -1.55 -21.07
N THR A 51 25.34 -0.37 -20.78
CA THR A 51 24.99 0.62 -21.79
C THR A 51 25.74 1.93 -21.52
N PRO A 52 25.85 2.84 -22.50
CA PRO A 52 26.43 4.16 -22.28
C PRO A 52 25.70 4.96 -21.18
N SER A 53 24.41 4.66 -20.96
CA SER A 53 23.57 5.27 -19.91
C SER A 53 23.71 4.61 -18.53
N GLY A 54 24.47 3.52 -18.39
CA GLY A 54 24.67 2.83 -17.11
C GLY A 54 24.49 1.31 -17.18
N LEU A 55 24.00 0.74 -16.08
CA LEU A 55 23.76 -0.68 -15.89
C LEU A 55 22.29 -1.00 -16.03
N ASN A 56 21.90 -1.82 -17.01
CA ASN A 56 20.55 -2.32 -17.18
C ASN A 56 20.45 -3.78 -16.75
N PHE A 57 19.42 -4.11 -15.98
CA PHE A 57 19.17 -5.47 -15.51
C PHE A 57 18.38 -6.28 -16.55
N THR A 58 18.82 -7.51 -16.82
CA THR A 58 18.06 -8.49 -17.58
C THR A 58 16.87 -8.99 -16.74
N GLU A 59 15.95 -9.76 -17.33
CA GLU A 59 14.87 -10.40 -16.58
C GLU A 59 15.41 -11.32 -15.47
N TYR A 60 16.51 -12.06 -15.74
CA TYR A 60 17.18 -12.85 -14.71
C TYR A 60 17.75 -12.00 -13.59
N GLY A 61 18.35 -10.86 -13.96
CA GLY A 61 18.88 -9.89 -12.99
C GLY A 61 17.79 -9.28 -12.11
N LYS A 62 16.63 -8.97 -12.65
CA LYS A 62 15.47 -8.44 -11.91
C LYS A 62 14.92 -9.47 -10.92
N VAL A 63 14.76 -10.73 -11.35
CA VAL A 63 14.35 -11.84 -10.47
C VAL A 63 15.34 -12.01 -9.32
N LEU A 64 16.65 -12.09 -9.64
CA LEU A 64 17.68 -12.24 -8.61
C LEU A 64 17.73 -11.04 -7.67
N LEU A 65 17.55 -9.82 -8.17
CA LEU A 65 17.51 -8.59 -7.36
C LEU A 65 16.39 -8.62 -6.31
N THR A 66 15.20 -9.07 -6.70
CA THR A 66 14.08 -9.24 -5.79
C THR A 66 14.44 -10.19 -4.64
N HIS A 67 14.98 -11.36 -4.96
CA HIS A 67 15.41 -12.33 -3.94
C HIS A 67 16.60 -11.85 -3.12
N ALA A 68 17.55 -11.12 -3.73
CA ALA A 68 18.68 -10.55 -3.03
C ALA A 68 18.25 -9.56 -1.94
N ARG A 69 17.29 -8.67 -2.26
CA ARG A 69 16.71 -7.75 -1.29
C ARG A 69 16.06 -8.48 -0.12
N LEU A 70 15.29 -9.54 -0.40
CA LEU A 70 14.67 -10.36 0.65
C LEU A 70 15.70 -10.99 1.59
N VAL A 71 16.78 -11.55 1.05
CA VAL A 71 17.86 -12.16 1.88
C VAL A 71 18.52 -11.11 2.77
N ILE A 72 18.85 -9.94 2.22
CA ILE A 72 19.44 -8.84 3.01
C ILE A 72 18.48 -8.39 4.11
N LYS A 73 17.20 -8.18 3.76
CA LYS A 73 16.18 -7.79 4.73
C LYS A 73 15.97 -8.81 5.83
N GLN A 74 15.98 -10.09 5.50
CA GLN A 74 15.85 -11.15 6.51
C GLN A 74 17.04 -11.17 7.49
N LEU A 75 18.26 -10.90 7.00
CA LEU A 75 19.42 -10.77 7.86
C LEU A 75 19.34 -9.52 8.76
N GLU A 76 18.86 -8.39 8.24
CA GLU A 76 18.60 -7.18 9.02
C GLU A 76 17.55 -7.43 10.10
N HIS A 77 16.47 -8.15 9.79
CA HIS A 77 15.44 -8.52 10.77
C HIS A 77 16.02 -9.40 11.88
N ALA A 78 16.77 -10.45 11.52
CA ALA A 78 17.40 -11.31 12.50
C ALA A 78 18.35 -10.54 13.43
N GLN A 79 19.14 -9.60 12.88
CA GLN A 79 20.01 -8.75 13.68
C GLN A 79 19.21 -7.85 14.63
N THR A 80 18.10 -7.26 14.13
CA THR A 80 17.21 -6.42 14.94
C THR A 80 16.59 -7.20 16.10
N GLU A 81 16.15 -8.45 15.86
CA GLU A 81 15.63 -9.32 16.92
C GLU A 81 16.68 -9.64 17.98
N LEU A 82 17.90 -9.96 17.55
CA LEU A 82 19.02 -10.21 18.48
C LEU A 82 19.38 -8.96 19.30
N ASP A 83 19.36 -7.79 18.67
CA ASP A 83 19.64 -6.54 19.35
C ASP A 83 18.52 -6.16 20.34
N HIS A 84 17.27 -6.46 20.01
CA HIS A 84 16.14 -6.35 20.94
C HIS A 84 16.30 -7.27 22.15
N MET A 85 16.67 -8.53 21.94
CA MET A 85 16.96 -9.47 23.04
C MET A 85 18.11 -9.02 23.95
N ARG A 86 19.02 -8.20 23.43
CA ARG A 86 20.15 -7.57 24.18
C ARG A 86 19.75 -6.24 24.85
N GLY A 87 18.46 -5.85 24.81
CA GLY A 87 17.99 -4.58 25.32
C GLY A 87 18.37 -3.36 24.47
N LYS A 88 18.88 -3.55 23.24
CA LYS A 88 19.14 -2.49 22.27
C LYS A 88 17.92 -2.38 21.38
N ALA A 89 16.95 -1.58 21.79
CA ALA A 89 15.73 -1.36 21.04
C ALA A 89 15.96 -0.40 19.86
N GLN A 90 16.71 -0.83 18.84
CA GLN A 90 16.86 -0.08 17.59
C GLN A 90 16.30 -0.94 16.45
N GLY A 91 15.46 -0.32 15.63
CA GLY A 91 14.88 -1.01 14.48
C GLY A 91 14.10 -0.04 13.59
N ARG A 92 13.67 -0.57 12.45
CA ARG A 92 12.81 0.13 11.49
C ARG A 92 11.56 -0.70 11.28
N LEU A 93 10.42 -0.02 11.18
CA LEU A 93 9.15 -0.60 10.76
C LEU A 93 8.58 0.21 9.61
N CYS A 94 8.34 -0.42 8.47
CA CYS A 94 7.77 0.19 7.28
C CYS A 94 6.38 -0.39 7.00
N VAL A 95 5.36 0.46 7.05
CA VAL A 95 3.95 0.06 6.92
C VAL A 95 3.28 0.80 5.78
N GLY A 96 2.63 0.06 4.89
CA GLY A 96 1.71 0.61 3.91
C GLY A 96 0.31 0.75 4.50
N VAL A 97 -0.33 1.89 4.30
CA VAL A 97 -1.64 2.18 4.88
C VAL A 97 -2.57 2.72 3.81
N THR A 98 -3.76 2.11 3.69
CA THR A 98 -4.79 2.66 2.80
C THR A 98 -5.24 4.05 3.27
N PRO A 99 -5.56 4.99 2.34
CA PRO A 99 -5.80 6.39 2.65
C PRO A 99 -6.83 6.63 3.76
N TRP A 100 -7.96 5.94 3.75
CA TRP A 100 -9.01 6.18 4.73
C TRP A 100 -8.63 5.74 6.16
N ILE A 101 -7.79 4.71 6.34
CA ILE A 101 -7.21 4.36 7.64
C ILE A 101 -6.26 5.46 8.12
N ALA A 102 -5.48 6.04 7.20
CA ALA A 102 -4.62 7.17 7.52
C ALA A 102 -5.39 8.38 8.06
N LEU A 103 -6.61 8.61 7.52
CA LEU A 103 -7.48 9.71 7.95
C LEU A 103 -8.22 9.47 9.26
N THR A 104 -8.44 8.20 9.65
CA THR A 104 -9.31 7.84 10.77
C THR A 104 -8.51 7.38 11.98
N PHE A 105 -7.94 6.19 11.91
CA PHE A 105 -7.39 5.49 13.08
C PHE A 105 -5.87 5.68 13.25
N LEU A 106 -5.14 5.94 12.15
CA LEU A 106 -3.67 5.93 12.14
C LEU A 106 -3.01 6.89 13.14
N PRO A 107 -3.50 8.13 13.35
CA PRO A 107 -2.87 9.03 14.33
C PRO A 107 -2.82 8.43 15.74
N GLU A 108 -3.91 7.83 16.21
CA GLU A 108 -3.98 7.21 17.52
C GLU A 108 -3.17 5.92 17.60
N VAL A 109 -3.13 5.15 16.51
CA VAL A 109 -2.26 3.95 16.40
C VAL A 109 -0.79 4.32 16.52
N VAL A 110 -0.37 5.39 15.86
CA VAL A 110 1.02 5.88 15.92
C VAL A 110 1.38 6.32 17.33
N LEU A 111 0.49 7.03 18.02
CA LEU A 111 0.73 7.45 19.40
C LEU A 111 0.88 6.24 20.33
N ALA A 112 -0.07 5.29 20.27
CA ALA A 112 -0.02 4.07 21.07
C ALA A 112 1.23 3.20 20.76
N PHE A 113 1.63 3.13 19.49
CA PHE A 113 2.84 2.43 19.07
C PHE A 113 4.12 3.11 19.63
N ARG A 114 4.19 4.45 19.56
CA ARG A 114 5.31 5.23 20.07
C ARG A 114 5.50 5.11 21.59
N GLU A 115 4.42 4.99 22.34
CA GLU A 115 4.47 4.74 23.78
C GLU A 115 5.07 3.35 24.10
N ARG A 116 4.77 2.33 23.29
CA ARG A 116 5.21 0.96 23.51
C ARG A 116 6.58 0.67 22.90
N MET A 117 6.93 1.32 21.80
CA MET A 117 8.16 1.11 21.04
C MET A 117 8.80 2.43 20.60
N PRO A 118 9.27 3.27 21.54
CA PRO A 118 9.78 4.61 21.27
C PRO A 118 11.03 4.64 20.38
N GLU A 119 11.86 3.60 20.45
CA GLU A 119 13.15 3.51 19.74
C GLU A 119 13.01 2.97 18.29
N ILE A 120 11.83 2.53 17.89
CA ILE A 120 11.62 2.01 16.54
C ILE A 120 11.39 3.17 15.56
N ARG A 121 12.20 3.24 14.51
CA ARG A 121 11.99 4.16 13.40
C ARG A 121 10.79 3.69 12.57
N LEU A 122 9.67 4.41 12.69
CA LEU A 122 8.45 4.12 11.95
C LEU A 122 8.44 4.89 10.62
N GLU A 123 8.20 4.17 9.53
CA GLU A 123 8.00 4.71 8.18
C GLU A 123 6.62 4.30 7.68
N LEU A 124 5.81 5.29 7.29
CA LEU A 124 4.44 5.10 6.85
C LEU A 124 4.29 5.54 5.41
N TYR A 125 3.70 4.68 4.61
CA TYR A 125 3.38 4.96 3.22
C TYR A 125 1.87 4.93 3.03
N GLU A 126 1.28 6.06 2.62
CA GLU A 126 -0.06 6.04 2.08
C GLU A 126 -0.02 5.36 0.72
N SER A 127 -0.62 4.19 0.61
CA SER A 127 -0.55 3.43 -0.64
C SER A 127 -1.77 2.54 -0.89
N LEU A 128 -2.12 2.44 -2.17
CA LEU A 128 -2.91 1.33 -2.66
C LEU A 128 -2.04 0.08 -2.79
N MET A 129 -2.68 -1.08 -2.80
CA MET A 129 -2.00 -2.36 -2.93
C MET A 129 -1.13 -2.47 -4.19
N ALA A 130 -1.48 -1.79 -5.28
CA ALA A 130 -0.63 -1.72 -6.47
C ALA A 130 0.78 -1.15 -6.22
N VAL A 131 0.90 -0.21 -5.29
CA VAL A 131 2.19 0.35 -4.86
C VAL A 131 2.80 -0.50 -3.74
N ALA A 132 1.99 -1.00 -2.82
CA ALA A 132 2.47 -1.80 -1.69
C ALA A 132 3.00 -3.18 -2.10
N GLN A 133 2.37 -3.86 -3.06
CA GLN A 133 2.76 -5.24 -3.45
C GLN A 133 4.23 -5.37 -3.88
N PRO A 134 4.79 -4.52 -4.78
CA PRO A 134 6.21 -4.60 -5.12
C PRO A 134 7.13 -4.42 -3.90
N LEU A 135 6.79 -3.49 -3.00
CA LEU A 135 7.54 -3.20 -1.77
C LEU A 135 7.43 -4.33 -0.73
N LEU A 136 6.26 -4.98 -0.64
CA LEU A 136 6.09 -6.19 0.15
C LEU A 136 6.89 -7.35 -0.43
N ARG A 137 6.88 -7.51 -1.76
CA ARG A 137 7.58 -8.59 -2.47
C ARG A 137 9.07 -8.52 -2.27
N ASP A 138 9.67 -7.34 -2.36
CA ASP A 138 11.12 -7.15 -2.20
C ASP A 138 11.57 -6.91 -0.75
N GLY A 139 10.62 -6.87 0.22
CA GLY A 139 10.89 -6.69 1.63
C GLY A 139 11.19 -5.25 2.07
N SER A 140 11.03 -4.26 1.19
CA SER A 140 11.16 -2.85 1.54
C SER A 140 10.04 -2.36 2.46
N MET A 141 8.87 -3.04 2.41
CA MET A 141 7.73 -2.85 3.29
C MET A 141 7.49 -4.12 4.11
N ASP A 142 7.28 -3.99 5.41
CA ASP A 142 7.10 -5.12 6.32
C ASP A 142 5.70 -5.73 6.18
N PHE A 143 4.66 -4.89 6.16
CA PHE A 143 3.29 -5.27 5.87
C PHE A 143 2.49 -4.07 5.35
N ALA A 144 1.30 -4.34 4.82
CA ALA A 144 0.37 -3.30 4.40
C ALA A 144 -1.02 -3.51 5.01
N ILE A 145 -1.71 -2.41 5.28
CA ILE A 145 -3.11 -2.37 5.69
C ILE A 145 -3.90 -1.90 4.47
N GLY A 146 -4.63 -2.80 3.85
CA GLY A 146 -5.30 -2.50 2.60
C GLY A 146 -6.20 -3.62 2.09
N GLN A 147 -6.70 -3.44 0.88
CA GLN A 147 -7.51 -4.43 0.20
C GLN A 147 -6.68 -5.15 -0.86
N LEU A 148 -6.52 -6.44 -0.73
CA LEU A 148 -5.95 -7.29 -1.78
C LEU A 148 -7.07 -7.99 -2.53
N HIS A 149 -7.03 -7.96 -3.87
CA HIS A 149 -8.02 -8.67 -4.66
C HIS A 149 -7.81 -10.20 -4.52
N PRO A 150 -8.88 -11.00 -4.33
CA PRO A 150 -8.76 -12.44 -4.10
C PRO A 150 -7.92 -13.19 -5.13
N ALA A 151 -8.00 -12.81 -6.40
CA ALA A 151 -7.20 -13.40 -7.47
C ALA A 151 -5.68 -13.14 -7.35
N GLN A 152 -5.27 -12.10 -6.63
CA GLN A 152 -3.86 -11.71 -6.44
C GLN A 152 -3.26 -12.28 -5.14
N SER A 153 -4.10 -12.80 -4.23
CA SER A 153 -3.69 -13.11 -2.86
C SER A 153 -3.07 -14.48 -2.65
N THR A 154 -3.22 -15.44 -3.56
CA THR A 154 -3.17 -16.84 -3.15
C THR A 154 -1.78 -17.48 -3.09
N GLN A 155 -0.75 -16.96 -3.74
CA GLN A 155 0.58 -17.57 -3.77
C GLN A 155 1.67 -16.77 -3.03
N GLU A 156 1.68 -15.45 -3.18
CA GLU A 156 2.77 -14.60 -2.65
C GLU A 156 2.44 -13.96 -1.29
N PHE A 157 1.16 -13.64 -1.04
CA PHE A 157 0.75 -12.88 0.13
C PHE A 157 -0.23 -13.67 1.02
N ALA A 158 -0.16 -13.41 2.32
CA ALA A 158 -1.14 -13.82 3.31
C ALA A 158 -1.97 -12.59 3.71
N CYS A 159 -3.28 -12.80 3.94
CA CYS A 159 -4.20 -11.75 4.33
C CYS A 159 -4.92 -12.15 5.61
N GLU A 160 -4.87 -11.29 6.60
CA GLU A 160 -5.69 -11.38 7.81
C GLU A 160 -6.75 -10.29 7.75
N THR A 161 -8.00 -10.68 7.55
CA THR A 161 -9.11 -9.72 7.40
C THR A 161 -9.46 -9.11 8.76
N LEU A 162 -9.44 -7.78 8.83
CA LEU A 162 -9.76 -7.00 10.02
C LEU A 162 -11.24 -6.64 10.08
N LEU A 163 -11.77 -6.13 8.96
CA LEU A 163 -13.15 -5.65 8.87
C LEU A 163 -13.62 -5.64 7.41
N ASP A 164 -14.94 -5.62 7.25
CA ASP A 164 -15.60 -5.28 6.00
C ASP A 164 -15.98 -3.79 6.02
N TYR A 165 -15.95 -3.14 4.86
CA TYR A 165 -16.38 -1.77 4.70
C TYR A 165 -17.22 -1.59 3.44
N GLN A 166 -18.19 -0.67 3.51
CA GLN A 166 -19.03 -0.32 2.39
C GLN A 166 -18.35 0.72 1.49
N THR A 167 -18.69 0.69 0.22
CA THR A 167 -18.26 1.67 -0.78
C THR A 167 -19.46 2.39 -1.37
N SER A 168 -19.26 3.66 -1.71
CA SER A 168 -20.29 4.50 -2.33
C SER A 168 -19.67 5.38 -3.41
N VAL A 169 -20.52 5.88 -4.29
CA VAL A 169 -20.15 7.04 -5.10
C VAL A 169 -20.15 8.27 -4.18
N LEU A 170 -19.08 9.02 -4.27
CA LEU A 170 -18.84 10.21 -3.46
C LEU A 170 -18.78 11.44 -4.37
N VAL A 171 -19.45 12.50 -3.97
CA VAL A 171 -19.45 13.80 -4.64
C VAL A 171 -19.26 14.92 -3.61
N ARG A 172 -18.90 16.13 -4.04
CA ARG A 172 -18.86 17.25 -3.10
C ARG A 172 -20.25 17.62 -2.58
N GLN A 173 -20.31 18.23 -1.42
CA GLN A 173 -21.55 18.86 -0.91
C GLN A 173 -22.02 19.94 -1.90
N GLY A 174 -23.31 19.91 -2.26
CA GLY A 174 -23.90 20.82 -3.25
C GLY A 174 -23.54 20.51 -4.71
N HIS A 175 -23.11 19.27 -5.00
CA HIS A 175 -22.97 18.80 -6.37
C HIS A 175 -24.33 18.73 -7.07
N ALA A 176 -24.38 19.06 -8.38
CA ALA A 176 -25.63 19.10 -9.14
C ALA A 176 -26.41 17.77 -9.16
N ARG A 177 -25.70 16.65 -8.93
CA ARG A 177 -26.25 15.28 -8.87
C ARG A 177 -26.16 14.66 -7.48
N GLN A 178 -26.11 15.45 -6.40
CA GLN A 178 -26.03 14.91 -5.04
C GLN A 178 -27.29 14.10 -4.63
N ASP A 179 -28.41 14.30 -5.30
CA ASP A 179 -29.66 13.57 -5.07
C ASP A 179 -29.90 12.42 -6.05
N ALA A 180 -28.90 12.09 -6.89
CA ALA A 180 -28.98 10.97 -7.81
C ALA A 180 -29.28 9.66 -7.07
N ARG A 181 -30.11 8.81 -7.68
CA ARG A 181 -30.56 7.53 -7.14
C ARG A 181 -30.09 6.34 -7.96
N SER A 182 -29.46 6.57 -9.09
CA SER A 182 -28.92 5.52 -9.94
C SER A 182 -27.58 5.95 -10.54
N ILE A 183 -26.69 4.98 -10.74
CA ILE A 183 -25.41 5.17 -11.44
C ILE A 183 -25.63 5.71 -12.88
N HIS A 184 -26.75 5.36 -13.48
CA HIS A 184 -27.12 5.82 -14.83
C HIS A 184 -27.29 7.36 -14.92
N GLU A 185 -27.68 8.02 -13.84
CA GLU A 185 -27.79 9.47 -13.79
C GLU A 185 -26.43 10.19 -13.74
N LEU A 186 -25.36 9.43 -13.53
CA LEU A 186 -23.99 9.93 -13.34
C LEU A 186 -23.08 9.68 -14.53
N LEU A 187 -23.56 9.01 -15.60
CA LEU A 187 -22.74 8.63 -16.76
C LEU A 187 -22.24 9.85 -17.56
N GLU A 188 -22.95 10.95 -17.52
CA GLU A 188 -22.57 12.21 -18.15
C GLU A 188 -21.63 13.07 -17.27
N GLN A 189 -21.37 12.66 -16.04
CA GLN A 189 -20.49 13.38 -15.13
C GLN A 189 -19.02 13.00 -15.42
N ASN A 190 -18.09 13.85 -14.99
CA ASN A 190 -16.67 13.53 -14.99
C ASN A 190 -16.32 12.78 -13.71
N TRP A 191 -15.39 11.85 -13.82
CA TRP A 191 -14.99 10.97 -12.72
C TRP A 191 -13.50 11.06 -12.43
N THR A 192 -13.15 10.95 -11.17
CA THR A 192 -11.77 10.72 -10.74
C THR A 192 -11.71 9.41 -9.97
N LEU A 193 -10.92 8.46 -10.47
CA LEU A 193 -10.88 7.10 -9.93
C LEU A 193 -9.45 6.67 -9.62
N ASN A 194 -9.31 5.87 -8.57
CA ASN A 194 -8.04 5.32 -8.15
C ASN A 194 -8.02 3.79 -8.37
N TYR A 195 -7.19 3.34 -9.30
CA TYR A 195 -7.00 1.92 -9.60
C TYR A 195 -5.60 1.65 -10.15
N ALA A 196 -5.13 0.41 -9.95
CA ALA A 196 -3.89 -0.06 -10.56
C ALA A 196 -4.05 -0.21 -12.09
N PRO A 197 -2.95 -0.18 -12.88
CA PRO A 197 -3.03 -0.39 -14.33
C PRO A 197 -3.78 -1.67 -14.74
N ASP A 198 -3.56 -2.73 -13.99
CA ASP A 198 -4.20 -4.05 -14.15
C ASP A 198 -5.57 -4.18 -13.45
N GLY A 199 -5.99 -3.15 -12.73
CA GLY A 199 -7.26 -3.12 -11.97
C GLY A 199 -8.41 -2.40 -12.67
N HIS A 200 -8.22 -1.91 -13.89
CA HIS A 200 -9.23 -1.13 -14.64
C HIS A 200 -10.53 -1.92 -14.82
N ASP A 201 -10.46 -3.09 -15.46
CA ASP A 201 -11.65 -3.87 -15.81
C ASP A 201 -12.42 -4.32 -14.56
N GLY A 202 -11.70 -4.71 -13.51
CA GLY A 202 -12.31 -5.09 -12.24
C GLY A 202 -13.06 -3.93 -11.57
N LEU A 203 -12.52 -2.71 -11.68
CA LEU A 203 -13.19 -1.51 -11.18
C LEU A 203 -14.38 -1.14 -12.06
N MET A 204 -14.24 -1.13 -13.38
CA MET A 204 -15.33 -0.87 -14.32
C MET A 204 -16.47 -1.88 -14.15
N GLN A 205 -16.14 -3.16 -14.00
CA GLN A 205 -17.12 -4.22 -13.71
C GLN A 205 -17.90 -3.94 -12.43
N ALA A 206 -17.20 -3.61 -11.35
CA ALA A 206 -17.81 -3.40 -10.03
C ALA A 206 -18.66 -2.13 -9.94
N LEU A 207 -18.24 -1.06 -10.64
CA LEU A 207 -18.89 0.26 -10.54
C LEU A 207 -19.96 0.48 -11.61
N PHE A 208 -19.75 -0.01 -12.85
CA PHE A 208 -20.62 0.29 -13.98
C PHE A 208 -21.20 -0.95 -14.64
N TRP A 209 -20.38 -1.84 -15.16
CA TRP A 209 -20.84 -2.90 -16.08
C TRP A 209 -21.78 -3.92 -15.42
N LYS A 210 -21.52 -4.27 -14.16
CA LYS A 210 -22.40 -5.16 -13.36
C LYS A 210 -23.83 -4.60 -13.23
N HIS A 211 -23.97 -3.29 -13.34
CA HIS A 211 -25.24 -2.56 -13.22
C HIS A 211 -25.82 -2.16 -14.58
N GLY A 212 -25.28 -2.71 -15.68
CA GLY A 212 -25.74 -2.39 -17.03
C GLY A 212 -25.39 -0.98 -17.51
N ALA A 213 -24.51 -0.29 -16.79
CA ALA A 213 -24.08 1.05 -17.12
C ALA A 213 -22.77 1.02 -17.94
N GLN A 214 -22.62 1.94 -18.87
CA GLN A 214 -21.40 2.14 -19.66
C GLN A 214 -21.03 3.62 -19.62
N ILE A 215 -19.81 3.90 -19.21
CA ILE A 215 -19.28 5.26 -19.17
C ILE A 215 -18.30 5.49 -20.33
N ASP A 216 -18.26 6.72 -20.85
CA ASP A 216 -17.20 7.13 -21.75
C ASP A 216 -15.89 7.28 -20.96
N GLU A 217 -14.87 6.51 -21.34
CA GLU A 217 -13.56 6.52 -20.65
C GLU A 217 -12.87 7.89 -20.70
N ASN A 218 -13.19 8.75 -21.68
CA ASN A 218 -12.69 10.11 -21.74
C ASN A 218 -13.20 10.99 -20.56
N ARG A 219 -14.23 10.55 -19.86
CA ARG A 219 -14.74 11.20 -18.65
C ARG A 219 -14.02 10.76 -17.37
N ILE A 220 -13.05 9.84 -17.47
CA ILE A 220 -12.36 9.29 -16.31
C ILE A 220 -10.95 9.86 -16.21
N VAL A 221 -10.67 10.55 -15.12
CA VAL A 221 -9.33 10.94 -14.71
C VAL A 221 -8.81 9.92 -13.70
N ARG A 222 -7.74 9.22 -14.05
CA ARG A 222 -7.08 8.31 -13.13
C ARG A 222 -6.13 9.06 -12.21
N ALA A 223 -6.33 8.98 -10.91
CA ALA A 223 -5.52 9.64 -9.89
C ALA A 223 -5.01 8.64 -8.84
N HIS A 224 -3.76 8.80 -8.40
CA HIS A 224 -3.08 7.87 -7.49
C HIS A 224 -2.83 8.44 -6.09
N SER A 225 -3.36 9.62 -5.79
CA SER A 225 -3.20 10.29 -4.50
C SER A 225 -4.55 10.72 -3.97
N LEU A 226 -4.78 10.51 -2.67
CA LEU A 226 -5.99 10.99 -2.02
C LEU A 226 -6.13 12.51 -2.14
N ALA A 227 -5.04 13.26 -2.04
CA ALA A 227 -5.07 14.72 -2.18
C ALA A 227 -5.53 15.14 -3.59
N ILE A 228 -5.09 14.44 -4.65
CA ILE A 228 -5.57 14.71 -6.02
C ILE A 228 -7.05 14.37 -6.12
N LEU A 229 -7.47 13.19 -5.68
CA LEU A 229 -8.88 12.78 -5.67
C LEU A 229 -9.75 13.82 -4.98
N GLN A 230 -9.35 14.25 -3.78
CA GLN A 230 -10.05 15.27 -3.02
C GLN A 230 -10.22 16.58 -3.81
N MET A 231 -9.13 17.07 -4.41
CA MET A 231 -9.19 18.32 -5.18
C MET A 231 -10.06 18.17 -6.42
N MET A 232 -10.04 17.03 -7.11
CA MET A 232 -10.91 16.78 -8.26
C MET A 232 -12.39 16.74 -7.85
N VAL A 233 -12.71 16.09 -6.72
CA VAL A 233 -14.08 16.06 -6.20
C VAL A 233 -14.53 17.45 -5.75
N GLU A 234 -13.74 18.13 -4.89
CA GLU A 234 -14.17 19.37 -4.26
C GLU A 234 -14.10 20.61 -5.17
N ARG A 235 -13.13 20.66 -6.11
CA ARG A 235 -12.84 21.84 -6.91
C ARG A 235 -13.15 21.68 -8.40
N ALA A 236 -13.13 20.44 -8.92
CA ALA A 236 -13.43 20.17 -10.31
C ALA A 236 -14.79 19.49 -10.52
N ASP A 237 -15.60 19.37 -9.47
CA ASP A 237 -16.97 18.86 -9.51
C ASP A 237 -17.08 17.44 -10.06
N MET A 238 -16.07 16.58 -9.78
CA MET A 238 -16.01 15.21 -10.26
C MET A 238 -16.63 14.23 -9.27
N CYS A 239 -17.22 13.17 -9.80
CA CYS A 239 -17.61 11.99 -9.01
C CYS A 239 -16.39 11.14 -8.70
N THR A 240 -16.41 10.41 -7.58
CA THR A 240 -15.44 9.35 -7.28
C THR A 240 -16.14 8.15 -6.65
N TRP A 241 -15.44 7.02 -6.58
CA TRP A 241 -15.92 5.83 -5.87
C TRP A 241 -14.89 5.37 -4.85
N GLY A 242 -15.35 5.18 -3.63
CA GLY A 242 -14.46 4.81 -2.53
C GLY A 242 -15.21 4.39 -1.27
N PRO A 243 -14.50 4.16 -0.17
CA PRO A 243 -15.10 3.79 1.11
C PRO A 243 -16.10 4.86 1.58
N SER A 244 -17.30 4.44 1.93
CA SER A 244 -18.38 5.35 2.40
C SER A 244 -17.97 6.14 3.64
N ILE A 245 -17.14 5.55 4.49
CA ILE A 245 -16.57 6.16 5.69
C ILE A 245 -15.87 7.50 5.41
N VAL A 246 -15.35 7.71 4.20
CA VAL A 246 -14.66 8.96 3.83
C VAL A 246 -15.61 10.16 3.97
N SER A 247 -16.90 10.02 3.69
CA SER A 247 -17.86 11.13 3.78
C SER A 247 -18.11 11.62 5.22
N VAL A 248 -17.86 10.78 6.21
CA VAL A 248 -18.03 11.10 7.64
C VAL A 248 -16.71 11.29 8.40
N ALA A 249 -15.58 11.01 7.74
CA ALA A 249 -14.26 11.17 8.34
C ALA A 249 -13.74 12.61 8.21
N PRO A 250 -13.09 13.18 9.23
CA PRO A 250 -12.29 14.39 9.05
C PRO A 250 -11.17 14.11 8.01
N PRO A 251 -10.83 15.00 7.09
CA PRO A 251 -11.32 16.37 6.88
C PRO A 251 -12.48 16.50 5.89
N PHE A 252 -13.17 15.43 5.54
CA PHE A 252 -14.20 15.41 4.48
C PHE A 252 -15.61 15.69 5.02
N LEU A 253 -15.81 15.60 6.33
CA LEU A 253 -17.09 15.82 6.98
C LEU A 253 -17.71 17.16 6.55
N GLY A 254 -18.95 17.11 6.02
CA GLY A 254 -19.67 18.29 5.51
C GLY A 254 -19.14 18.83 4.17
N ARG A 255 -18.15 18.21 3.54
CA ARG A 255 -17.57 18.62 2.25
C ARG A 255 -17.86 17.63 1.14
N VAL A 256 -17.94 16.35 1.50
CA VAL A 256 -18.19 15.23 0.59
C VAL A 256 -19.42 14.46 1.07
N VAL A 257 -20.23 14.00 0.14
CA VAL A 257 -21.47 13.26 0.36
C VAL A 257 -21.38 11.89 -0.31
N ALA A 258 -21.77 10.85 0.41
CA ALA A 258 -21.98 9.52 -0.13
C ALA A 258 -23.39 9.41 -0.72
N LEU A 259 -23.50 9.13 -2.01
CA LEU A 259 -24.78 9.01 -2.70
C LEU A 259 -25.52 7.72 -2.29
N GLN A 260 -26.81 7.83 -2.16
CA GLN A 260 -27.72 6.71 -1.86
C GLN A 260 -28.31 6.17 -3.15
N LEU A 261 -27.50 5.40 -3.89
CA LEU A 261 -27.90 4.80 -5.16
C LEU A 261 -28.71 3.50 -4.93
N ALA A 262 -29.56 3.16 -5.90
CA ALA A 262 -30.31 1.89 -5.88
C ALA A 262 -29.40 0.69 -6.12
N GLU A 263 -28.29 0.90 -6.83
CA GLU A 263 -27.28 -0.12 -7.08
C GLU A 263 -26.54 -0.44 -5.78
N GLN A 264 -26.43 -1.74 -5.49
CA GLN A 264 -25.71 -2.21 -4.31
C GLN A 264 -24.30 -2.62 -4.70
N PHE A 265 -23.31 -2.00 -4.04
CA PHE A 265 -21.91 -2.37 -4.18
C PHE A 265 -21.54 -3.41 -3.13
N GLU A 266 -20.77 -4.43 -3.54
CA GLU A 266 -20.31 -5.45 -2.60
C GLU A 266 -19.38 -4.84 -1.55
N PRO A 267 -19.56 -5.18 -0.27
CA PRO A 267 -18.63 -4.78 0.77
C PRO A 267 -17.23 -5.26 0.46
N ARG A 268 -16.25 -4.45 0.77
CA ARG A 268 -14.82 -4.77 0.58
C ARG A 268 -14.17 -5.10 1.91
N GLN A 269 -13.09 -5.88 1.85
CA GLN A 269 -12.36 -6.30 3.03
C GLN A 269 -11.11 -5.46 3.24
N LEU A 270 -10.92 -4.96 4.45
CA LEU A 270 -9.65 -4.44 4.91
C LEU A 270 -8.88 -5.56 5.59
N SER A 271 -7.64 -5.76 5.16
CA SER A 271 -6.79 -6.81 5.70
C SER A 271 -5.39 -6.30 6.02
N ILE A 272 -4.74 -6.95 6.96
CA ILE A 272 -3.28 -6.93 7.08
C ILE A 272 -2.74 -7.86 6.00
N VAL A 273 -1.91 -7.33 5.13
CA VAL A 273 -1.31 -8.05 4.02
C VAL A 273 0.18 -8.20 4.27
N THR A 274 0.64 -9.45 4.33
CA THR A 274 2.04 -9.82 4.55
C THR A 274 2.53 -10.74 3.45
N ARG A 275 3.85 -10.92 3.33
CA ARG A 275 4.38 -12.03 2.53
C ARG A 275 3.99 -13.36 3.16
N ARG A 276 3.59 -14.33 2.38
CA ARG A 276 3.14 -15.65 2.87
C ARG A 276 4.19 -16.38 3.71
N ASN A 277 5.45 -16.29 3.33
CA ASN A 277 6.57 -16.95 4.02
C ASN A 277 7.39 -15.98 4.88
N GLY A 278 6.85 -14.79 5.19
CA GLY A 278 7.47 -13.80 6.07
C GLY A 278 6.93 -13.93 7.49
N SER A 279 7.81 -13.88 8.49
CA SER A 279 7.42 -13.64 9.87
C SER A 279 7.31 -12.13 10.10
N LEU A 280 6.28 -11.71 10.84
CA LEU A 280 6.21 -10.33 11.33
C LEU A 280 7.20 -10.16 12.48
N SER A 281 7.93 -9.05 12.47
CA SER A 281 8.79 -8.66 13.59
C SER A 281 7.95 -8.30 14.83
N ASN A 282 8.57 -8.28 16.00
CA ASN A 282 7.90 -7.83 17.24
C ASN A 282 7.33 -6.41 17.10
N ALA A 283 8.01 -5.51 16.37
CA ALA A 283 7.51 -4.18 16.09
C ALA A 283 6.25 -4.20 15.21
N ALA A 284 6.22 -5.07 14.19
CA ALA A 284 5.04 -5.23 13.34
C ALA A 284 3.86 -5.83 14.11
N LEU A 285 4.09 -6.84 14.95
CA LEU A 285 3.06 -7.41 15.84
C LEU A 285 2.53 -6.36 16.83
N CYS A 286 3.41 -5.54 17.41
CA CYS A 286 3.00 -4.45 18.31
C CYS A 286 2.15 -3.41 17.58
N PHE A 287 2.53 -3.03 16.34
CA PHE A 287 1.76 -2.06 15.56
C PHE A 287 0.37 -2.59 15.18
N THR A 288 0.29 -3.85 14.75
CA THR A 288 -1.00 -4.49 14.42
C THR A 288 -1.89 -4.62 15.66
N ASP A 289 -1.33 -4.94 16.83
CA ASP A 289 -2.07 -4.96 18.10
C ASP A 289 -2.59 -3.55 18.47
N CYS A 290 -1.77 -2.51 18.35
CA CYS A 290 -2.21 -1.12 18.54
C CYS A 290 -3.36 -0.76 17.60
N LEU A 291 -3.26 -1.14 16.32
CA LEU A 291 -4.33 -0.91 15.33
C LEU A 291 -5.64 -1.57 15.77
N LEU A 292 -5.59 -2.84 16.13
CA LEU A 292 -6.77 -3.58 16.57
C LEU A 292 -7.39 -2.99 17.84
N GLN A 293 -6.56 -2.58 18.80
CA GLN A 293 -7.03 -1.94 20.03
C GLN A 293 -7.71 -0.61 19.76
N VAL A 294 -7.14 0.22 18.89
CA VAL A 294 -7.73 1.51 18.49
C VAL A 294 -9.06 1.28 17.79
N ILE A 295 -9.13 0.41 16.78
CA ILE A 295 -10.37 0.11 16.05
C ILE A 295 -11.44 -0.42 17.00
N ARG A 296 -11.13 -1.37 17.90
CA ARG A 296 -12.08 -1.92 18.88
C ARG A 296 -12.56 -0.87 19.88
N ARG A 297 -11.70 0.07 20.28
CA ARG A 297 -12.06 1.18 21.16
C ARG A 297 -13.09 2.10 20.50
N HIS A 298 -12.85 2.49 19.24
CA HIS A 298 -13.81 3.29 18.46
C HIS A 298 -15.13 2.53 18.23
N ALA A 299 -15.08 1.24 17.92
CA ALA A 299 -16.27 0.40 17.73
C ALA A 299 -17.17 0.30 18.98
N ARG A 300 -16.58 0.44 20.17
CA ARG A 300 -17.32 0.41 21.46
C ARG A 300 -17.65 1.80 21.98
N SER A 301 -17.26 2.84 21.29
CA SER A 301 -17.44 4.22 21.72
C SER A 301 -18.90 4.64 21.62
N ALA A 302 -19.36 5.42 22.60
CA ALA A 302 -20.69 6.03 22.58
C ALA A 302 -20.71 7.39 21.84
N LYS A 303 -19.57 7.89 21.37
CA LYS A 303 -19.48 9.16 20.65
C LYS A 303 -20.22 9.06 19.32
N LYS A 304 -20.88 10.15 18.95
CA LYS A 304 -21.68 10.21 17.72
C LYS A 304 -20.80 9.95 16.47
N GLU A 305 -19.64 10.58 16.43
CA GLU A 305 -18.67 10.46 15.33
C GLU A 305 -18.23 8.99 15.12
N ASP A 306 -17.95 8.28 16.19
CA ASP A 306 -17.55 6.88 16.13
C ASP A 306 -18.68 5.97 15.66
N ARG A 307 -19.92 6.24 16.11
CA ARG A 307 -21.10 5.50 15.64
C ARG A 307 -21.33 5.68 14.14
N GLU A 308 -21.27 6.92 13.66
CA GLU A 308 -21.40 7.23 12.23
C GLU A 308 -20.32 6.52 11.40
N LEU A 309 -19.05 6.48 11.88
CA LEU A 309 -17.98 5.72 11.23
C LEU A 309 -18.32 4.21 11.14
N PHE A 310 -18.87 3.63 12.22
CA PHE A 310 -19.15 2.19 12.29
C PHE A 310 -20.50 1.77 11.67
N GLU A 311 -21.32 2.69 11.19
CA GLU A 311 -22.50 2.35 10.36
C GLU A 311 -22.11 1.67 9.03
N THR A 312 -20.92 2.00 8.49
CA THR A 312 -20.42 1.48 7.22
C THR A 312 -19.33 0.42 7.37
N LEU A 313 -18.97 0.05 8.62
CA LEU A 313 -17.92 -0.89 8.95
C LEU A 313 -18.48 -2.10 9.73
N ARG A 314 -17.94 -3.29 9.44
CA ARG A 314 -18.25 -4.51 10.18
C ARG A 314 -16.96 -5.21 10.60
N LEU A 315 -16.69 -5.28 11.89
CA LEU A 315 -15.53 -5.98 12.43
C LEU A 315 -15.60 -7.49 12.17
N ARG A 316 -14.45 -8.10 11.87
CA ARG A 316 -14.26 -9.55 11.70
C ARG A 316 -13.36 -10.14 12.79
N VAL A 317 -12.68 -9.30 13.57
CA VAL A 317 -11.70 -9.68 14.62
C VAL A 317 -12.13 -9.20 16.01
#